data_9d8e27ae243ff183d7df159b8d52ae5a
#
_entry.id   9d8e27ae243ff183d7df159b8d52ae5a
#
_cell.length_a   1.000
_cell.length_b   1.000
_cell.length_c   1.000
_cell.angle_alpha   90.00
_cell.angle_beta   90.00
_cell.angle_gamma   90.00
#
_symmetry.space_group_name_H-M   'P 1'
#
loop_
_entity.id
_entity.type
_entity.pdbx_description
1 polymer ?
#
loop_
_entity_poly.entity_id
_entity_poly.type
_entity_poly.pdbx_seq_one_letter_code
_entity_poly.pdbx_strand_id
1 'polypeptide(L)'
;MKKIIILMCCVFLLCGCGKIDDKDVIKELEKNINNKVGYKLDGTLEILNNDEVYVYDISVGHKKDDYYKVVLTNQSNNHSQVILKNDDGVFILTPSLNKSFKFQSDWPYNNSQIYLLDKVLDDINNDSEYKFKKTDNGYEIINKVNYPNNKNLVKEKIVLDDKYNITKIYVYDSEDLICMKMTFDDIDYSPKFSDNYFEIDEVMSTFEVEEVKETSIFEDTMYPLFIPDGTKLTNEERIKTDFGERVILTFEGDKSFLLVEETASVEEEFTIIPTFGEPYQLMDTLGVMTDTSLSWTSNGVEYYLISEVMSKDELIEVAQSIYELPVTSIK
;
A
#
# COMPACT_ATOMS: atom_id res chain seq x y z
N MET A 1 -45.67 51.32 -15.54
CA MET A 1 -45.49 50.29 -14.51
C MET A 1 -45.22 48.91 -15.09
N LYS A 2 -45.89 48.42 -16.14
CA LYS A 2 -45.62 47.09 -16.77
C LYS A 2 -44.21 46.91 -17.35
N LYS A 3 -43.57 47.99 -17.88
CA LYS A 3 -42.21 47.92 -18.47
C LYS A 3 -41.08 47.89 -17.42
N ILE A 4 -41.32 48.35 -16.19
CA ILE A 4 -40.35 48.33 -15.09
C ILE A 4 -40.30 46.94 -14.46
N ILE A 5 -41.45 46.21 -14.41
CA ILE A 5 -41.50 44.83 -13.88
C ILE A 5 -40.78 43.85 -14.80
N ILE A 6 -40.79 44.03 -16.13
CA ILE A 6 -40.05 43.17 -17.08
C ILE A 6 -38.53 43.38 -16.93
N LEU A 7 -38.07 44.60 -16.68
CA LEU A 7 -36.66 44.86 -16.46
C LEU A 7 -36.15 44.27 -15.17
N MET A 8 -36.97 44.24 -14.12
CA MET A 8 -36.62 43.66 -12.82
C MET A 8 -36.61 42.10 -12.82
N CYS A 9 -37.39 41.44 -13.68
CA CYS A 9 -37.30 39.99 -13.87
C CYS A 9 -36.07 39.53 -14.67
N CYS A 10 -35.51 40.37 -15.57
CA CYS A 10 -34.30 40.04 -16.30
C CYS A 10 -33.02 40.12 -15.45
N VAL A 11 -33.03 40.84 -14.33
CA VAL A 11 -31.86 40.95 -13.43
C VAL A 11 -31.67 39.71 -12.56
N PHE A 12 -32.73 38.92 -12.33
CA PHE A 12 -32.69 37.68 -11.54
C PHE A 12 -32.18 36.42 -12.34
N LEU A 13 -32.02 36.53 -13.67
CA LEU A 13 -31.50 35.42 -14.50
C LEU A 13 -29.99 35.47 -14.70
N LEU A 14 -29.28 36.38 -14.05
CA LEU A 14 -27.84 36.40 -13.96
C LEU A 14 -27.31 35.75 -12.65
N CYS A 15 -28.05 34.78 -12.10
CA CYS A 15 -27.43 33.81 -11.17
C CYS A 15 -26.41 33.01 -11.96
N GLY A 16 -25.21 33.55 -12.01
CA GLY A 16 -24.09 32.98 -12.70
C GLY A 16 -23.89 31.51 -12.29
N CYS A 17 -23.89 30.66 -13.25
CA CYS A 17 -23.20 29.40 -13.17
C CYS A 17 -21.73 29.74 -12.94
N GLY A 18 -21.33 29.94 -11.68
CA GLY A 18 -19.91 30.11 -11.32
C GLY A 18 -19.18 28.91 -11.90
N LYS A 19 -18.19 29.13 -12.75
CA LYS A 19 -17.28 28.06 -13.13
C LYS A 19 -16.69 27.57 -11.81
N ILE A 20 -17.01 26.31 -11.47
CA ILE A 20 -16.37 25.63 -10.34
C ILE A 20 -14.88 25.66 -10.64
N ASP A 21 -14.12 26.30 -9.77
CA ASP A 21 -12.66 26.42 -9.86
C ASP A 21 -12.02 25.18 -9.21
N ASP A 22 -10.80 24.82 -9.64
CA ASP A 22 -9.99 23.78 -9.03
C ASP A 22 -9.82 23.98 -7.53
N LYS A 23 -9.62 25.23 -7.10
CA LYS A 23 -9.48 25.61 -5.71
C LYS A 23 -10.71 25.32 -4.84
N ASP A 24 -11.91 25.44 -5.43
CA ASP A 24 -13.14 25.12 -4.71
C ASP A 24 -13.25 23.62 -4.45
N VAL A 25 -12.83 22.79 -5.43
CA VAL A 25 -12.83 21.33 -5.31
C VAL A 25 -11.79 20.88 -4.29
N ILE A 26 -10.55 21.37 -4.37
CA ILE A 26 -9.49 21.02 -3.42
C ILE A 26 -9.87 21.45 -2.00
N LYS A 27 -10.45 22.64 -1.84
CA LYS A 27 -10.90 23.11 -0.52
C LYS A 27 -11.99 22.23 0.09
N GLU A 28 -12.89 21.66 -0.71
CA GLU A 28 -13.90 20.74 -0.19
C GLU A 28 -13.29 19.39 0.17
N LEU A 29 -12.30 18.89 -0.60
CA LEU A 29 -11.48 17.73 -0.23
C LEU A 29 -10.75 17.96 1.10
N GLU A 30 -10.06 19.08 1.25
CA GLU A 30 -9.38 19.46 2.50
C GLU A 30 -10.33 19.46 3.70
N LYS A 31 -11.50 20.04 3.53
CA LYS A 31 -12.53 20.10 4.59
C LYS A 31 -12.99 18.70 5.01
N ASN A 32 -13.16 17.79 4.06
CA ASN A 32 -13.60 16.44 4.31
C ASN A 32 -12.50 15.59 4.95
N ILE A 33 -11.30 15.61 4.39
CA ILE A 33 -10.17 14.80 4.83
C ILE A 33 -9.59 15.33 6.16
N ASN A 34 -9.35 16.65 6.26
CA ASN A 34 -8.79 17.29 7.45
C ASN A 34 -9.84 17.63 8.53
N ASN A 35 -10.90 16.86 8.61
CA ASN A 35 -11.91 17.05 9.65
C ASN A 35 -11.35 16.71 11.05
N LYS A 36 -12.15 16.92 12.09
CA LYS A 36 -11.71 16.73 13.49
C LYS A 36 -11.78 15.27 13.96
N VAL A 37 -12.38 14.39 13.19
CA VAL A 37 -12.64 12.99 13.60
C VAL A 37 -11.70 12.03 12.90
N GLY A 38 -11.50 12.20 11.60
CA GLY A 38 -10.83 11.26 10.71
C GLY A 38 -11.77 10.70 9.65
N TYR A 39 -11.44 9.54 9.11
CA TYR A 39 -12.25 8.87 8.10
C TYR A 39 -12.19 7.34 8.25
N LYS A 40 -13.20 6.66 7.71
CA LYS A 40 -13.16 5.24 7.35
C LYS A 40 -13.40 5.11 5.86
N LEU A 41 -12.74 4.15 5.23
CA LEU A 41 -12.98 3.82 3.84
C LEU A 41 -12.80 2.33 3.60
N ASP A 42 -13.51 1.86 2.59
CA ASP A 42 -13.37 0.52 2.03
C ASP A 42 -13.18 0.63 0.51
N GLY A 43 -12.48 -0.34 -0.08
CA GLY A 43 -12.25 -0.35 -1.51
C GLY A 43 -11.33 -1.46 -1.96
N THR A 44 -10.95 -1.39 -3.23
CA THR A 44 -10.10 -2.38 -3.88
C THR A 44 -8.82 -1.73 -4.39
N LEU A 45 -7.66 -2.29 -4.00
CA LEU A 45 -6.35 -1.92 -4.50
C LEU A 45 -5.88 -2.97 -5.51
N GLU A 46 -5.55 -2.52 -6.70
CA GLU A 46 -4.91 -3.32 -7.74
C GLU A 46 -3.45 -2.86 -7.89
N ILE A 47 -2.50 -3.78 -7.75
CA ILE A 47 -1.07 -3.57 -8.02
C ILE A 47 -0.73 -4.29 -9.30
N LEU A 48 -0.23 -3.56 -10.29
CA LEU A 48 0.06 -4.08 -11.61
C LEU A 48 1.58 -4.27 -11.76
N ASN A 49 1.99 -5.48 -12.10
CA ASN A 49 3.37 -5.81 -12.42
C ASN A 49 3.40 -6.61 -13.72
N ASN A 50 3.88 -5.99 -14.81
CA ASN A 50 3.86 -6.56 -16.14
C ASN A 50 2.45 -7.06 -16.52
N ASP A 51 2.28 -8.35 -16.76
CA ASP A 51 1.00 -8.98 -17.14
C ASP A 51 0.20 -9.49 -15.92
N GLU A 52 0.71 -9.33 -14.70
CA GLU A 52 0.07 -9.78 -13.47
C GLU A 52 -0.63 -8.63 -12.73
N VAL A 53 -1.76 -8.95 -12.11
CA VAL A 53 -2.53 -8.01 -11.28
C VAL A 53 -2.78 -8.65 -9.92
N TYR A 54 -2.28 -8.01 -8.88
CA TYR A 54 -2.53 -8.40 -7.49
C TYR A 54 -3.64 -7.53 -6.92
N VAL A 55 -4.68 -8.18 -6.41
CA VAL A 55 -5.91 -7.50 -5.98
C VAL A 55 -6.12 -7.68 -4.48
N TYR A 56 -6.33 -6.56 -3.79
CA TYR A 56 -6.60 -6.51 -2.36
C TYR A 56 -7.93 -5.85 -2.06
N ASP A 57 -8.67 -6.42 -1.12
CA ASP A 57 -9.69 -5.68 -0.39
C ASP A 57 -9.00 -4.83 0.67
N ILE A 58 -9.28 -3.54 0.67
CA ILE A 58 -8.69 -2.56 1.58
C ILE A 58 -9.77 -2.01 2.49
N SER A 59 -9.49 -1.99 3.80
CA SER A 59 -10.26 -1.23 4.79
C SER A 59 -9.36 -0.33 5.59
N VAL A 60 -9.65 0.96 5.63
CA VAL A 60 -8.85 1.95 6.36
C VAL A 60 -9.70 2.63 7.43
N GLY A 61 -9.19 2.68 8.64
CA GLY A 61 -9.63 3.59 9.68
C GLY A 61 -8.51 4.56 10.01
N HIS A 62 -8.75 5.84 9.81
CA HIS A 62 -7.87 6.91 10.28
C HIS A 62 -8.61 7.75 11.31
N LYS A 63 -8.06 7.90 12.50
CA LYS A 63 -8.55 8.80 13.53
C LYS A 63 -7.59 9.96 13.67
N LYS A 64 -8.12 11.16 13.85
CA LYS A 64 -7.32 12.37 14.15
C LYS A 64 -6.35 12.07 15.30
N ASP A 65 -5.20 12.73 15.28
CA ASP A 65 -4.06 12.51 16.19
C ASP A 65 -3.23 11.25 15.84
N ASP A 66 -3.20 10.92 14.51
CA ASP A 66 -2.22 10.02 13.92
C ASP A 66 -2.43 8.52 14.20
N TYR A 67 -3.69 8.10 14.43
CA TYR A 67 -4.04 6.69 14.54
C TYR A 67 -4.49 6.14 13.19
N TYR A 68 -3.95 4.99 12.80
CA TYR A 68 -4.30 4.29 11.57
C TYR A 68 -4.50 2.80 11.80
N LYS A 69 -5.49 2.25 11.15
CA LYS A 69 -5.68 0.81 10.97
C LYS A 69 -5.98 0.55 9.52
N VAL A 70 -5.05 -0.11 8.82
CA VAL A 70 -5.18 -0.48 7.41
C VAL A 70 -5.19 -1.99 7.31
N VAL A 71 -6.30 -2.57 6.93
CA VAL A 71 -6.44 -4.00 6.66
C VAL A 71 -6.30 -4.22 5.16
N LEU A 72 -5.38 -5.09 4.77
CA LEU A 72 -5.18 -5.52 3.38
C LEU A 72 -5.46 -7.02 3.31
N THR A 73 -6.45 -7.42 2.54
CA THR A 73 -6.78 -8.83 2.31
C THR A 73 -6.53 -9.17 0.85
N ASN A 74 -5.57 -10.02 0.57
CA ASN A 74 -5.27 -10.47 -0.77
C ASN A 74 -6.38 -11.40 -1.27
N GLN A 75 -7.03 -11.04 -2.39
CA GLN A 75 -8.17 -11.80 -2.91
C GLN A 75 -7.82 -13.19 -3.45
N SER A 76 -6.54 -13.44 -3.79
CA SER A 76 -6.12 -14.72 -4.37
C SER A 76 -6.00 -15.85 -3.34
N ASN A 77 -5.60 -15.51 -2.11
CA ASN A 77 -5.32 -16.48 -1.04
C ASN A 77 -6.03 -16.17 0.28
N ASN A 78 -6.82 -15.09 0.35
CA ASN A 78 -7.51 -14.57 1.55
C ASN A 78 -6.56 -14.24 2.72
N HIS A 79 -5.26 -14.08 2.45
CA HIS A 79 -4.32 -13.65 3.46
C HIS A 79 -4.54 -12.19 3.82
N SER A 80 -4.71 -11.93 5.11
CA SER A 80 -4.88 -10.58 5.63
C SER A 80 -3.64 -10.16 6.42
N GLN A 81 -3.22 -8.91 6.19
CA GLN A 81 -2.23 -8.21 7.00
C GLN A 81 -2.79 -6.86 7.44
N VAL A 82 -2.34 -6.38 8.59
CA VAL A 82 -2.80 -5.10 9.11
C VAL A 82 -1.62 -4.20 9.42
N ILE A 83 -1.63 -2.97 8.86
CA ILE A 83 -0.78 -1.91 9.38
C ILE A 83 -1.58 -1.19 10.44
N LEU A 84 -1.04 -1.16 11.66
CA LEU A 84 -1.64 -0.50 12.80
C LEU A 84 -0.70 0.57 13.33
N LYS A 85 -1.20 1.79 13.52
CA LYS A 85 -0.49 2.86 14.22
C LYS A 85 -1.34 3.37 15.37
N ASN A 86 -0.77 3.34 16.56
CA ASN A 86 -1.38 3.83 17.79
C ASN A 86 -0.32 4.46 18.71
N ASP A 87 -0.65 4.73 19.97
CA ASP A 87 0.27 5.31 20.96
C ASP A 87 1.51 4.44 21.23
N ASP A 88 1.41 3.11 21.03
CA ASP A 88 2.51 2.17 21.27
C ASP A 88 3.50 2.09 20.08
N GLY A 89 3.13 2.60 18.91
CA GLY A 89 3.98 2.63 17.72
C GLY A 89 3.30 2.18 16.44
N VAL A 90 4.12 1.74 15.48
CA VAL A 90 3.69 1.23 14.18
C VAL A 90 3.92 -0.28 14.14
N PHE A 91 2.92 -1.01 13.67
CA PHE A 91 2.94 -2.47 13.62
C PHE A 91 2.49 -2.98 12.25
N ILE A 92 3.10 -4.07 11.78
CA ILE A 92 2.49 -4.97 10.80
C ILE A 92 2.04 -6.22 11.56
N LEU A 93 0.74 -6.46 11.58
CA LEU A 93 0.17 -7.69 12.14
C LEU A 93 -0.02 -8.69 11.00
N THR A 94 0.42 -9.93 11.21
CA THR A 94 0.18 -11.06 10.31
C THR A 94 -0.59 -12.13 11.07
N PRO A 95 -1.93 -12.05 11.11
CA PRO A 95 -2.76 -12.90 11.95
C PRO A 95 -2.56 -14.39 11.69
N SER A 96 -2.40 -14.79 10.43
CA SER A 96 -2.17 -16.20 10.04
C SER A 96 -0.89 -16.80 10.60
N LEU A 97 0.08 -15.99 11.00
CA LEU A 97 1.34 -16.41 11.62
C LEU A 97 1.37 -16.17 13.13
N ASN A 98 0.31 -15.57 13.67
CA ASN A 98 0.24 -15.13 15.07
C ASN A 98 1.41 -14.20 15.47
N LYS A 99 1.89 -13.38 14.48
CA LYS A 99 3.06 -12.50 14.59
C LYS A 99 2.71 -11.05 14.35
N SER A 100 3.50 -10.18 14.98
CA SER A 100 3.53 -8.75 14.70
C SER A 100 4.96 -8.24 14.64
N PHE A 101 5.24 -7.35 13.69
CA PHE A 101 6.48 -6.58 13.63
C PHE A 101 6.22 -5.18 14.16
N LYS A 102 6.94 -4.78 15.22
CA LYS A 102 6.86 -3.43 15.79
C LYS A 102 7.99 -2.57 15.27
N PHE A 103 7.65 -1.49 14.58
CA PHE A 103 8.59 -0.58 13.94
C PHE A 103 8.91 0.65 14.80
N GLN A 104 10.16 1.12 14.69
CA GLN A 104 10.58 2.45 15.10
C GLN A 104 10.57 3.35 13.86
N SER A 105 9.39 3.75 13.39
CA SER A 105 9.17 4.44 12.12
C SER A 105 8.20 5.60 12.30
N ASP A 106 8.36 6.63 11.47
CA ASP A 106 7.43 7.75 11.34
C ASP A 106 6.34 7.48 10.28
N TRP A 107 6.09 6.18 9.96
CA TRP A 107 5.00 5.83 9.05
C TRP A 107 3.72 6.62 9.41
N PRO A 108 2.90 7.10 8.44
CA PRO A 108 2.94 6.81 7.00
C PRO A 108 3.75 7.80 6.14
N TYR A 109 4.56 8.66 6.73
CA TYR A 109 5.13 9.83 6.07
C TYR A 109 6.11 9.52 4.92
N ASN A 110 6.61 8.30 4.82
CA ASN A 110 7.65 7.94 3.85
C ASN A 110 7.19 6.89 2.82
N ASN A 111 5.89 6.58 2.72
CA ASN A 111 5.40 5.46 1.90
C ASN A 111 4.34 5.85 0.86
N SER A 112 4.33 5.11 -0.26
CA SER A 112 3.41 5.24 -1.38
C SER A 112 2.06 4.55 -1.12
N GLN A 113 1.25 5.10 -0.18
CA GLN A 113 0.00 4.46 0.20
C GLN A 113 -1.19 5.28 -0.29
N ILE A 114 -1.61 4.99 -1.51
CA ILE A 114 -2.67 5.71 -2.23
C ILE A 114 -4.07 5.58 -1.59
N TYR A 115 -4.21 4.75 -0.58
CA TYR A 115 -5.43 4.60 0.22
C TYR A 115 -5.44 5.50 1.48
N LEU A 116 -4.37 6.25 1.74
CA LEU A 116 -4.33 7.23 2.83
C LEU A 116 -4.65 8.62 2.28
N LEU A 117 -5.90 9.06 2.51
CA LEU A 117 -6.44 10.29 1.90
C LEU A 117 -5.68 11.55 2.30
N ASP A 118 -5.13 11.60 3.51
CA ASP A 118 -4.30 12.71 3.99
C ASP A 118 -3.00 12.81 3.19
N LYS A 119 -2.39 11.68 2.78
CA LYS A 119 -1.20 11.65 1.93
C LYS A 119 -1.50 12.09 0.50
N VAL A 120 -2.61 11.62 -0.05
CA VAL A 120 -3.09 12.06 -1.37
C VAL A 120 -3.32 13.58 -1.39
N LEU A 121 -3.89 14.12 -0.32
CA LEU A 121 -4.09 15.57 -0.19
C LEU A 121 -2.76 16.33 -0.06
N ASP A 122 -1.79 15.79 0.69
CA ASP A 122 -0.45 16.37 0.81
C ASP A 122 0.24 16.43 -0.56
N ASP A 123 0.15 15.36 -1.37
CA ASP A 123 0.74 15.31 -2.72
C ASP A 123 0.11 16.35 -3.66
N ILE A 124 -1.21 16.53 -3.64
CA ILE A 124 -1.88 17.61 -4.38
C ILE A 124 -1.35 18.97 -3.94
N ASN A 125 -1.26 19.23 -2.63
CA ASN A 125 -0.85 20.53 -2.09
C ASN A 125 0.63 20.85 -2.32
N ASN A 126 1.47 19.83 -2.46
CA ASN A 126 2.90 20.00 -2.71
C ASN A 126 3.23 20.19 -4.20
N ASP A 127 2.32 19.87 -5.14
CA ASP A 127 2.52 20.09 -6.56
C ASP A 127 1.85 21.38 -7.03
N SER A 128 2.62 22.46 -7.17
CA SER A 128 2.13 23.74 -7.70
C SER A 128 1.75 23.70 -9.21
N GLU A 129 2.08 22.61 -9.90
CA GLU A 129 1.85 22.42 -11.34
C GLU A 129 0.78 21.35 -11.62
N TYR A 130 0.00 20.93 -10.62
CA TYR A 130 -1.06 19.94 -10.83
C TYR A 130 -2.01 20.36 -11.96
N LYS A 131 -2.59 19.37 -12.63
CA LYS A 131 -3.56 19.59 -13.69
C LYS A 131 -4.95 19.25 -13.18
N PHE A 132 -5.89 20.16 -13.43
CA PHE A 132 -7.30 19.97 -13.10
C PHE A 132 -8.13 19.92 -14.35
N LYS A 133 -9.08 18.99 -14.41
CA LYS A 133 -10.00 18.85 -15.53
C LYS A 133 -11.40 18.51 -15.03
N LYS A 134 -12.41 19.27 -15.50
CA LYS A 134 -13.81 18.89 -15.36
C LYS A 134 -14.15 17.84 -16.42
N THR A 135 -14.83 16.77 -16.02
CA THR A 135 -15.35 15.70 -16.87
C THR A 135 -16.88 15.73 -16.89
N ASP A 136 -17.49 14.83 -17.64
CA ASP A 136 -18.97 14.73 -17.68
C ASP A 136 -19.55 14.18 -16.36
N ASN A 137 -18.74 13.42 -15.59
CA ASN A 137 -19.18 12.73 -14.38
C ASN A 137 -18.48 13.23 -13.10
N GLY A 138 -17.78 14.37 -13.16
CA GLY A 138 -17.05 14.90 -12.02
C GLY A 138 -15.76 15.60 -12.40
N TYR A 139 -14.64 15.26 -11.74
CA TYR A 139 -13.37 15.96 -11.89
C TYR A 139 -12.20 14.99 -11.89
N GLU A 140 -11.10 15.42 -12.52
CA GLU A 140 -9.81 14.75 -12.49
C GLU A 140 -8.74 15.73 -12.00
N ILE A 141 -7.90 15.28 -11.07
CA ILE A 141 -6.68 15.96 -10.64
C ILE A 141 -5.50 15.06 -11.01
N ILE A 142 -4.47 15.63 -11.61
CA ILE A 142 -3.23 14.92 -11.95
C ILE A 142 -2.09 15.72 -11.34
N ASN A 143 -1.36 15.10 -10.42
CA ASN A 143 -0.22 15.69 -9.72
C ASN A 143 0.98 14.75 -9.72
N LYS A 144 2.15 15.33 -9.47
CA LYS A 144 3.38 14.60 -9.21
C LYS A 144 3.30 13.99 -7.81
N VAL A 145 3.89 12.82 -7.64
CA VAL A 145 4.07 12.18 -6.34
C VAL A 145 5.54 12.11 -5.99
N ASN A 146 5.85 12.05 -4.72
CA ASN A 146 7.20 11.86 -4.21
C ASN A 146 7.20 10.73 -3.18
N TYR A 147 7.46 9.53 -3.67
CA TYR A 147 7.54 8.35 -2.83
C TYR A 147 9.02 8.00 -2.56
N PRO A 148 9.57 8.35 -1.38
CA PRO A 148 11.00 8.16 -1.09
C PRO A 148 11.49 6.73 -1.24
N ASN A 149 10.62 5.76 -0.99
CA ASN A 149 10.94 4.33 -1.06
C ASN A 149 10.61 3.68 -2.41
N ASN A 150 10.03 4.43 -3.37
CA ASN A 150 9.78 3.95 -4.74
C ASN A 150 9.78 5.11 -5.72
N LYS A 151 10.94 5.47 -6.23
CA LYS A 151 11.13 6.61 -7.15
C LYS A 151 10.66 6.34 -8.58
N ASN A 152 10.34 5.09 -8.90
CA ASN A 152 9.77 4.73 -10.20
C ASN A 152 8.35 5.26 -10.35
N LEU A 153 7.63 5.45 -9.25
CA LEU A 153 6.29 6.04 -9.22
C LEU A 153 6.40 7.57 -9.20
N VAL A 154 5.89 8.25 -10.21
CA VAL A 154 6.16 9.68 -10.43
C VAL A 154 4.92 10.56 -10.48
N LYS A 155 3.75 9.99 -10.70
CA LYS A 155 2.52 10.74 -10.95
C LYS A 155 1.30 9.97 -10.47
N GLU A 156 0.32 10.68 -9.96
CA GLU A 156 -1.01 10.12 -9.70
C GLU A 156 -2.12 10.89 -10.44
N LYS A 157 -3.22 10.20 -10.68
CA LYS A 157 -4.47 10.75 -11.18
C LYS A 157 -5.60 10.39 -10.24
N ILE A 158 -6.22 11.40 -9.66
CA ILE A 158 -7.35 11.30 -8.73
C ILE A 158 -8.63 11.60 -9.51
N VAL A 159 -9.61 10.71 -9.40
CA VAL A 159 -10.93 10.85 -10.04
C VAL A 159 -11.97 11.10 -8.97
N LEU A 160 -12.73 12.17 -9.14
CA LEU A 160 -13.77 12.62 -8.23
C LEU A 160 -15.13 12.56 -8.92
N ASP A 161 -16.17 12.27 -8.16
CA ASP A 161 -17.56 12.42 -8.60
C ASP A 161 -18.01 13.90 -8.63
N ASP A 162 -19.26 14.15 -8.99
CA ASP A 162 -19.87 15.48 -9.03
C ASP A 162 -20.12 16.10 -7.65
N LYS A 163 -19.95 15.31 -6.57
CA LYS A 163 -20.04 15.71 -5.16
C LYS A 163 -18.68 15.86 -4.49
N TYR A 164 -17.61 15.76 -5.28
CA TYR A 164 -16.20 15.84 -4.84
C TYR A 164 -15.72 14.65 -4.01
N ASN A 165 -16.40 13.51 -4.04
CA ASN A 165 -15.87 12.29 -3.43
C ASN A 165 -14.82 11.66 -4.33
N ILE A 166 -13.73 11.20 -3.74
CA ILE A 166 -12.73 10.42 -4.46
C ILE A 166 -13.34 9.05 -4.79
N THR A 167 -13.31 8.69 -6.07
CA THR A 167 -13.83 7.39 -6.53
C THR A 167 -12.72 6.46 -6.97
N LYS A 168 -11.63 7.01 -7.53
CA LYS A 168 -10.47 6.23 -7.98
C LYS A 168 -9.20 7.04 -7.89
N ILE A 169 -8.09 6.33 -7.65
CA ILE A 169 -6.74 6.87 -7.80
C ILE A 169 -5.94 5.91 -8.67
N TYR A 170 -5.14 6.46 -9.59
CA TYR A 170 -4.19 5.72 -10.40
C TYR A 170 -2.80 6.28 -10.16
N VAL A 171 -1.80 5.42 -10.01
CA VAL A 171 -0.40 5.82 -9.92
C VAL A 171 0.36 5.28 -11.12
N TYR A 172 1.23 6.11 -11.66
CA TYR A 172 1.94 5.86 -12.89
C TYR A 172 3.45 5.95 -12.68
N ASP A 173 4.17 5.16 -13.44
CA ASP A 173 5.61 5.29 -13.60
C ASP A 173 6.02 6.40 -14.59
N SER A 174 7.33 6.49 -14.86
CA SER A 174 7.90 7.48 -15.79
C SER A 174 7.54 7.24 -17.27
N GLU A 175 7.07 6.04 -17.62
CA GLU A 175 6.65 5.66 -18.98
C GLU A 175 5.13 5.80 -19.18
N ASP A 176 4.43 6.40 -18.20
CA ASP A 176 2.97 6.54 -18.18
C ASP A 176 2.20 5.20 -18.06
N LEU A 177 2.86 4.14 -17.58
CA LEU A 177 2.20 2.88 -17.27
C LEU A 177 1.53 2.95 -15.90
N ILE A 178 0.35 2.34 -15.78
CA ILE A 178 -0.35 2.25 -14.50
C ILE A 178 0.31 1.15 -13.68
N CYS A 179 0.86 1.52 -12.50
CA CYS A 179 1.45 0.59 -11.55
C CYS A 179 0.50 0.24 -10.41
N MET A 180 -0.36 1.19 -10.02
CA MET A 180 -1.34 0.96 -8.93
C MET A 180 -2.67 1.63 -9.28
N LYS A 181 -3.75 0.99 -8.83
CA LYS A 181 -5.09 1.56 -8.94
C LYS A 181 -5.86 1.28 -7.66
N MET A 182 -6.41 2.33 -7.04
CA MET A 182 -7.36 2.24 -5.94
C MET A 182 -8.76 2.60 -6.45
N THR A 183 -9.75 1.77 -6.12
CA THR A 183 -11.17 2.07 -6.32
C THR A 183 -11.82 2.13 -4.95
N PHE A 184 -12.47 3.24 -4.63
CA PHE A 184 -13.16 3.44 -3.36
C PHE A 184 -14.62 3.01 -3.50
N ASP A 185 -15.07 2.14 -2.62
CA ASP A 185 -16.47 1.68 -2.57
C ASP A 185 -17.29 2.58 -1.65
N ASP A 186 -16.72 2.96 -0.50
CA ASP A 186 -17.32 3.88 0.47
C ASP A 186 -16.26 4.71 1.19
N ILE A 187 -16.59 5.96 1.52
CA ILE A 187 -15.76 6.84 2.36
C ILE A 187 -16.67 7.56 3.36
N ASP A 188 -16.54 7.22 4.64
CA ASP A 188 -17.20 7.92 5.75
C ASP A 188 -16.23 8.95 6.36
N TYR A 189 -16.52 10.22 6.17
CA TYR A 189 -15.77 11.35 6.76
C TYR A 189 -16.22 11.74 8.18
N SER A 190 -17.09 10.96 8.81
CA SER A 190 -17.58 11.20 10.17
C SER A 190 -17.72 9.92 10.99
N PRO A 191 -16.71 9.03 10.94
CA PRO A 191 -16.83 7.70 11.52
C PRO A 191 -16.90 7.77 13.05
N LYS A 192 -17.47 6.71 13.63
CA LYS A 192 -17.40 6.44 15.06
C LYS A 192 -16.44 5.29 15.28
N PHE A 193 -15.46 5.51 16.11
CA PHE A 193 -14.52 4.49 16.55
C PHE A 193 -14.88 4.03 17.95
N SER A 194 -14.85 2.72 18.21
CA SER A 194 -14.86 2.20 19.57
C SER A 194 -13.55 2.55 20.29
N ASP A 195 -13.54 2.53 21.62
CA ASP A 195 -12.36 2.92 22.39
C ASP A 195 -11.14 2.02 22.08
N ASN A 196 -11.38 0.75 21.76
CA ASN A 196 -10.38 -0.26 21.46
C ASN A 196 -10.12 -0.50 19.96
N TYR A 197 -10.70 0.30 19.06
CA TYR A 197 -10.62 0.08 17.60
C TYR A 197 -9.19 -0.02 17.06
N PHE A 198 -8.24 0.66 17.71
CA PHE A 198 -6.82 0.71 17.34
C PHE A 198 -5.93 -0.09 18.30
N GLU A 199 -6.51 -0.97 19.14
CA GLU A 199 -5.76 -1.83 20.01
C GLU A 199 -5.41 -3.15 19.32
N ILE A 200 -4.18 -3.64 19.54
CA ILE A 200 -3.67 -4.86 18.89
C ILE A 200 -4.58 -6.05 19.18
N ASP A 201 -4.94 -6.26 20.45
CA ASP A 201 -5.76 -7.40 20.87
C ASP A 201 -7.14 -7.41 20.20
N GLU A 202 -7.75 -6.23 20.07
CA GLU A 202 -9.03 -6.09 19.36
C GLU A 202 -8.87 -6.42 17.89
N VAL A 203 -7.81 -5.89 17.25
CA VAL A 203 -7.54 -6.15 15.83
C VAL A 203 -7.32 -7.64 15.61
N MET A 204 -6.45 -8.28 16.39
CA MET A 204 -6.17 -9.71 16.28
C MET A 204 -7.41 -10.56 16.52
N SER A 205 -8.29 -10.16 17.46
CA SER A 205 -9.53 -10.90 17.76
C SER A 205 -10.54 -10.91 16.60
N THR A 206 -10.41 -10.00 15.62
CA THR A 206 -11.29 -9.96 14.43
C THR A 206 -10.92 -11.00 13.38
N PHE A 207 -9.74 -11.62 13.50
CA PHE A 207 -9.29 -12.68 12.61
C PHE A 207 -9.47 -14.03 13.29
N GLU A 208 -10.12 -14.97 12.60
CA GLU A 208 -10.13 -16.37 13.04
C GLU A 208 -8.71 -16.91 12.88
N VAL A 209 -8.12 -17.38 13.99
CA VAL A 209 -6.88 -18.17 13.90
C VAL A 209 -7.29 -19.49 13.25
N GLU A 210 -7.08 -19.64 11.96
CA GLU A 210 -7.23 -20.95 11.33
C GLU A 210 -6.30 -21.91 12.08
N GLU A 211 -6.85 -23.06 12.52
CA GLU A 211 -6.02 -24.13 13.09
C GLU A 211 -4.83 -24.35 12.15
N VAL A 212 -3.63 -24.24 12.73
CA VAL A 212 -2.35 -24.39 12.01
C VAL A 212 -2.41 -25.69 11.20
N LYS A 213 -2.80 -25.59 9.95
CA LYS A 213 -2.50 -26.66 9.00
C LYS A 213 -1.00 -26.75 8.92
N GLU A 214 -0.47 -27.96 9.11
CA GLU A 214 0.96 -28.27 9.00
C GLU A 214 1.58 -27.38 7.92
N THR A 215 2.56 -26.57 8.34
CA THR A 215 3.27 -25.64 7.45
C THR A 215 3.65 -26.38 6.19
N SER A 216 3.16 -25.93 5.05
CA SER A 216 3.57 -26.51 3.77
C SER A 216 5.08 -26.35 3.66
N ILE A 217 5.80 -27.48 3.69
CA ILE A 217 7.23 -27.46 3.38
C ILE A 217 7.32 -26.91 1.95
N PHE A 218 8.01 -25.80 1.75
CA PHE A 218 8.23 -25.34 0.38
C PHE A 218 9.13 -26.36 -0.33
N GLU A 219 8.61 -26.90 -1.45
CA GLU A 219 9.26 -28.02 -2.15
C GLU A 219 10.36 -27.51 -3.09
N ASP A 220 10.20 -26.29 -3.63
CA ASP A 220 11.07 -25.72 -4.64
C ASP A 220 11.72 -24.41 -4.19
N THR A 221 13.04 -24.25 -4.43
CA THR A 221 13.74 -22.98 -4.24
C THR A 221 13.24 -21.97 -5.27
N MET A 222 12.94 -20.77 -4.82
CA MET A 222 12.55 -19.66 -5.68
C MET A 222 13.79 -18.83 -6.04
N TYR A 223 14.01 -18.62 -7.33
CA TYR A 223 15.14 -17.81 -7.80
C TYR A 223 14.64 -16.47 -8.33
N PRO A 224 15.35 -15.35 -8.07
CA PRO A 224 15.03 -14.09 -8.71
C PRO A 224 15.28 -14.18 -10.20
N LEU A 225 14.33 -13.75 -11.02
CA LEU A 225 14.48 -13.67 -12.48
C LEU A 225 15.31 -12.44 -12.89
N PHE A 226 15.23 -11.37 -12.10
CA PHE A 226 16.09 -10.21 -12.26
C PHE A 226 17.30 -10.34 -11.34
N ILE A 227 18.49 -10.34 -11.92
CA ILE A 227 19.78 -10.30 -11.23
C ILE A 227 20.53 -9.09 -11.80
N PRO A 228 20.98 -8.15 -10.96
CA PRO A 228 21.73 -6.98 -11.44
C PRO A 228 22.96 -7.37 -12.27
N ASP A 229 23.25 -6.56 -13.29
CA ASP A 229 24.40 -6.77 -14.18
C ASP A 229 25.70 -6.95 -13.41
N GLY A 230 26.55 -7.86 -13.88
CA GLY A 230 27.84 -8.17 -13.23
C GLY A 230 27.71 -9.02 -11.95
N THR A 231 26.52 -9.47 -11.59
CA THR A 231 26.25 -10.31 -10.41
C THR A 231 25.74 -11.69 -10.85
N LYS A 232 26.08 -12.73 -10.12
CA LYS A 232 25.67 -14.12 -10.42
C LYS A 232 25.55 -14.95 -9.15
N LEU A 233 24.70 -15.96 -9.19
CA LEU A 233 24.61 -16.99 -8.15
C LEU A 233 25.93 -17.76 -8.07
N THR A 234 26.53 -17.81 -6.88
CA THR A 234 27.80 -18.51 -6.62
C THR A 234 27.68 -19.65 -5.63
N ASN A 235 26.69 -19.61 -4.74
CA ASN A 235 26.47 -20.65 -3.76
C ASN A 235 24.97 -20.82 -3.45
N GLU A 236 24.58 -22.06 -3.22
CA GLU A 236 23.27 -22.45 -2.68
C GLU A 236 23.51 -23.41 -1.51
N GLU A 237 22.96 -23.10 -0.35
CA GLU A 237 23.04 -23.92 0.83
C GLU A 237 21.63 -24.23 1.36
N ARG A 238 21.36 -25.51 1.65
CA ARG A 238 20.10 -25.97 2.26
C ARG A 238 20.36 -26.48 3.67
N ILE A 239 19.59 -25.97 4.61
CA ILE A 239 19.71 -26.28 6.03
C ILE A 239 18.34 -26.75 6.53
N LYS A 240 18.30 -27.90 7.20
CA LYS A 240 17.11 -28.33 7.91
C LYS A 240 16.96 -27.57 9.21
N THR A 241 15.79 -27.01 9.44
CA THR A 241 15.42 -26.32 10.69
C THR A 241 14.35 -27.11 11.43
N ASP A 242 14.03 -26.70 12.65
CA ASP A 242 12.98 -27.34 13.45
C ASP A 242 11.58 -27.18 12.83
N PHE A 243 11.39 -26.17 11.98
CA PHE A 243 10.11 -25.81 11.35
C PHE A 243 10.05 -26.14 9.85
N GLY A 244 11.10 -26.71 9.26
CA GLY A 244 11.15 -27.03 7.84
C GLY A 244 12.56 -26.88 7.26
N GLU A 245 12.68 -26.14 6.18
CA GLU A 245 13.96 -25.91 5.48
C GLU A 245 14.25 -24.41 5.38
N ARG A 246 15.56 -24.11 5.35
CA ARG A 246 16.12 -22.81 5.01
C ARG A 246 17.05 -22.98 3.81
N VAL A 247 16.86 -22.16 2.79
CA VAL A 247 17.77 -22.07 1.63
C VAL A 247 18.45 -20.72 1.66
N ILE A 248 19.77 -20.72 1.44
CA ILE A 248 20.57 -19.51 1.35
C ILE A 248 21.18 -19.46 -0.03
N LEU A 249 20.81 -18.45 -0.82
CA LEU A 249 21.33 -18.17 -2.13
C LEU A 249 22.32 -17.00 -2.02
N THR A 250 23.58 -17.22 -2.42
CA THR A 250 24.62 -16.20 -2.41
C THR A 250 24.89 -15.72 -3.84
N PHE A 251 24.69 -14.43 -4.06
CA PHE A 251 24.99 -13.79 -5.34
C PHE A 251 26.21 -12.86 -5.16
N GLU A 252 27.22 -13.06 -5.98
CA GLU A 252 28.47 -12.29 -5.92
C GLU A 252 28.70 -11.53 -7.22
N GLY A 253 29.31 -10.35 -7.11
CA GLY A 253 29.63 -9.45 -8.21
C GLY A 253 29.56 -7.99 -7.80
N ASP A 254 29.27 -7.12 -8.76
CA ASP A 254 29.23 -5.67 -8.54
C ASP A 254 28.09 -5.26 -7.58
N LYS A 255 26.99 -6.03 -7.57
CA LYS A 255 25.80 -5.85 -6.74
C LYS A 255 25.52 -7.12 -5.91
N SER A 256 26.48 -7.49 -5.08
CA SER A 256 26.38 -8.71 -4.26
C SER A 256 25.21 -8.66 -3.29
N PHE A 257 24.49 -9.77 -3.15
CA PHE A 257 23.38 -9.92 -2.21
C PHE A 257 23.18 -11.37 -1.74
N LEU A 258 22.47 -11.51 -0.64
CA LEU A 258 21.96 -12.79 -0.14
C LEU A 258 20.44 -12.81 -0.26
N LEU A 259 19.89 -13.94 -0.71
CA LEU A 259 18.48 -14.26 -0.59
C LEU A 259 18.34 -15.48 0.30
N VAL A 260 17.65 -15.33 1.40
CA VAL A 260 17.30 -16.43 2.31
C VAL A 260 15.82 -16.72 2.20
N GLU A 261 15.49 -17.99 2.02
CA GLU A 261 14.13 -18.52 2.01
C GLU A 261 13.99 -19.47 3.18
N GLU A 262 12.96 -19.32 3.99
CA GLU A 262 12.72 -20.17 5.13
C GLU A 262 11.24 -20.51 5.25
N THR A 263 10.92 -21.74 5.64
CA THR A 263 9.53 -22.10 5.97
C THR A 263 9.01 -21.18 7.07
N ALA A 264 7.90 -20.50 6.82
CA ALA A 264 7.30 -19.58 7.77
C ALA A 264 6.83 -20.34 9.02
N SER A 265 7.22 -19.87 10.20
CA SER A 265 6.76 -20.43 11.47
C SER A 265 5.50 -19.72 11.94
N VAL A 266 4.52 -20.50 12.42
CA VAL A 266 3.36 -19.96 13.13
C VAL A 266 3.67 -20.03 14.62
N GLU A 267 3.54 -18.89 15.31
CA GLU A 267 3.80 -18.83 16.75
C GLU A 267 2.62 -19.42 17.54
N GLU A 268 2.91 -20.18 18.59
CA GLU A 268 1.88 -20.75 19.49
C GLU A 268 1.14 -19.64 20.26
N GLU A 269 1.89 -18.59 20.67
CA GLU A 269 1.36 -17.41 21.33
C GLU A 269 1.64 -16.17 20.47
N PHE A 270 0.74 -15.20 20.50
CA PHE A 270 0.94 -13.95 19.78
C PHE A 270 2.25 -13.28 20.17
N THR A 271 3.12 -13.07 19.19
CA THR A 271 4.49 -12.58 19.38
C THR A 271 4.69 -11.23 18.70
N ILE A 272 5.26 -10.26 19.43
CA ILE A 272 5.65 -8.96 18.90
C ILE A 272 7.17 -8.94 18.70
N ILE A 273 7.62 -8.78 17.46
CA ILE A 273 9.03 -8.75 17.08
C ILE A 273 9.43 -7.28 16.84
N PRO A 274 10.29 -6.70 17.71
CA PRO A 274 10.83 -5.36 17.45
C PRO A 274 11.68 -5.39 16.18
N THR A 275 11.42 -4.44 15.27
CA THR A 275 12.12 -4.39 14.00
C THR A 275 12.55 -2.97 13.63
N PHE A 276 13.59 -2.87 12.80
CA PHE A 276 14.02 -1.62 12.21
C PHE A 276 13.50 -1.53 10.77
N GLY A 277 13.39 -0.31 10.25
CA GLY A 277 12.89 -0.08 8.90
C GLY A 277 11.44 0.38 8.88
N GLU A 278 10.80 0.18 7.75
CA GLU A 278 9.46 0.70 7.47
C GLU A 278 8.59 -0.38 6.81
N PRO A 279 7.26 -0.34 7.03
CA PRO A 279 6.33 -1.14 6.26
C PRO A 279 6.47 -0.85 4.77
N TYR A 280 6.54 -1.87 3.94
CA TYR A 280 6.60 -1.73 2.48
C TYR A 280 5.59 -2.66 1.80
N GLN A 281 4.81 -2.11 0.86
CA GLN A 281 3.87 -2.90 0.06
C GLN A 281 4.61 -3.57 -1.10
N LEU A 282 4.72 -4.87 -1.05
CA LEU A 282 5.10 -5.72 -2.17
C LEU A 282 3.88 -6.12 -3.00
N MET A 283 4.08 -6.98 -3.99
CA MET A 283 3.01 -7.40 -4.91
C MET A 283 1.87 -8.11 -4.18
N ASP A 284 2.18 -9.13 -3.39
CA ASP A 284 1.20 -10.01 -2.75
C ASP A 284 1.21 -9.93 -1.22
N THR A 285 2.04 -9.07 -0.61
CA THR A 285 2.23 -9.00 0.83
C THR A 285 2.79 -7.65 1.30
N LEU A 286 2.75 -7.42 2.61
CA LEU A 286 3.52 -6.37 3.27
C LEU A 286 4.86 -6.93 3.76
N GLY A 287 5.92 -6.21 3.50
CA GLY A 287 7.26 -6.52 3.99
C GLY A 287 7.85 -5.41 4.87
N VAL A 288 9.07 -5.65 5.29
CA VAL A 288 9.91 -4.74 6.08
C VAL A 288 11.06 -4.26 5.23
N MET A 289 11.10 -2.97 4.91
CA MET A 289 12.17 -2.33 4.16
C MET A 289 13.13 -1.60 5.10
N THR A 290 14.42 -1.87 4.95
CA THR A 290 15.51 -1.10 5.57
C THR A 290 16.37 -0.47 4.48
N ASP A 291 17.47 0.19 4.86
CA ASP A 291 18.43 0.72 3.88
C ASP A 291 19.21 -0.38 3.16
N THR A 292 19.32 -1.58 3.75
CA THR A 292 20.17 -2.67 3.26
C THR A 292 19.44 -4.01 3.12
N SER A 293 18.13 -4.05 3.40
CA SER A 293 17.40 -5.31 3.33
C SER A 293 15.90 -5.10 3.04
N LEU A 294 15.29 -6.14 2.48
CA LEU A 294 13.85 -6.29 2.34
C LEU A 294 13.48 -7.69 2.81
N SER A 295 12.56 -7.78 3.76
CA SER A 295 12.04 -9.07 4.24
C SER A 295 10.52 -9.11 4.16
N TRP A 296 9.97 -10.27 3.84
CA TRP A 296 8.53 -10.47 3.69
C TRP A 296 8.16 -11.94 3.86
N THR A 297 6.87 -12.20 4.01
CA THR A 297 6.33 -13.57 4.00
C THR A 297 5.30 -13.68 2.88
N SER A 298 5.45 -14.69 2.05
CA SER A 298 4.50 -15.02 0.99
C SER A 298 4.36 -16.53 0.86
N ASN A 299 3.12 -17.00 0.69
CA ASN A 299 2.79 -18.40 0.44
C ASN A 299 3.45 -19.40 1.43
N GLY A 300 3.57 -19.03 2.71
CA GLY A 300 4.17 -19.87 3.75
C GLY A 300 5.70 -19.89 3.76
N VAL A 301 6.35 -19.00 3.02
CA VAL A 301 7.80 -18.82 3.01
C VAL A 301 8.17 -17.42 3.50
N GLU A 302 9.12 -17.35 4.42
CA GLU A 302 9.75 -16.10 4.85
C GLU A 302 10.99 -15.84 3.96
N TYR A 303 11.08 -14.64 3.40
CA TYR A 303 12.17 -14.20 2.55
C TYR A 303 12.96 -13.10 3.22
N TYR A 304 14.28 -13.15 3.09
CA TYR A 304 15.21 -12.12 3.54
C TYR A 304 16.19 -11.81 2.42
N LEU A 305 16.02 -10.65 1.79
CA LEU A 305 16.94 -10.13 0.78
C LEU A 305 17.84 -9.08 1.41
N ILE A 306 19.16 -9.28 1.36
CA ILE A 306 20.12 -8.47 2.09
C ILE A 306 21.26 -8.07 1.17
N SER A 307 21.59 -6.77 1.11
CA SER A 307 22.74 -6.24 0.37
C SER A 307 23.23 -4.93 0.99
N GLU A 308 24.56 -4.79 1.09
CA GLU A 308 25.19 -3.54 1.53
C GLU A 308 25.50 -2.57 0.37
N VAL A 309 25.31 -3.03 -0.89
CA VAL A 309 25.74 -2.29 -2.10
C VAL A 309 24.59 -1.99 -3.06
N MET A 310 23.43 -2.60 -2.88
CA MET A 310 22.23 -2.33 -3.66
C MET A 310 21.45 -1.14 -3.11
N SER A 311 20.83 -0.38 -3.98
CA SER A 311 19.83 0.62 -3.61
C SER A 311 18.49 -0.04 -3.23
N LYS A 312 17.59 0.70 -2.58
CA LYS A 312 16.23 0.22 -2.28
C LYS A 312 15.48 -0.18 -3.55
N ASP A 313 15.61 0.60 -4.63
CA ASP A 313 14.98 0.29 -5.91
C ASP A 313 15.47 -1.05 -6.48
N GLU A 314 16.79 -1.32 -6.42
CA GLU A 314 17.34 -2.61 -6.85
C GLU A 314 16.89 -3.78 -5.95
N LEU A 315 16.80 -3.57 -4.63
CA LEU A 315 16.22 -4.58 -3.72
C LEU A 315 14.77 -4.90 -4.08
N ILE A 316 13.99 -3.88 -4.40
CA ILE A 316 12.59 -4.03 -4.83
C ILE A 316 12.51 -4.82 -6.14
N GLU A 317 13.32 -4.48 -7.15
CA GLU A 317 13.33 -5.17 -8.44
C GLU A 317 13.67 -6.65 -8.29
N VAL A 318 14.67 -6.99 -7.48
CA VAL A 318 15.01 -8.39 -7.19
C VAL A 318 13.87 -9.09 -6.48
N ALA A 319 13.29 -8.50 -5.43
CA ALA A 319 12.20 -9.09 -4.68
C ALA A 319 10.95 -9.32 -5.54
N GLN A 320 10.59 -8.36 -6.38
CA GLN A 320 9.46 -8.45 -7.30
C GLN A 320 9.64 -9.54 -8.35
N SER A 321 10.87 -9.81 -8.78
CA SER A 321 11.18 -10.83 -9.78
C SER A 321 11.02 -12.27 -9.27
N ILE A 322 10.95 -12.48 -7.96
CA ILE A 322 10.73 -13.80 -7.35
C ILE A 322 9.28 -14.29 -7.58
N TYR A 323 8.33 -13.40 -7.79
CA TYR A 323 6.91 -13.72 -8.00
C TYR A 323 6.56 -14.03 -9.47
N GLU A 324 7.48 -13.82 -10.41
CA GLU A 324 7.21 -13.89 -11.84
C GLU A 324 7.24 -15.32 -12.44
N LEU A 325 7.35 -16.38 -11.63
CA LEU A 325 7.29 -17.75 -12.15
C LEU A 325 5.88 -18.36 -12.01
N PRO A 326 5.03 -18.32 -13.07
CA PRO A 326 4.01 -19.32 -13.18
C PRO A 326 4.70 -20.67 -13.41
N VAL A 327 4.50 -21.62 -12.51
CA VAL A 327 4.86 -23.02 -12.75
C VAL A 327 4.07 -23.49 -13.98
N THR A 328 4.61 -23.27 -15.17
CA THR A 328 4.16 -23.96 -16.36
C THR A 328 4.57 -25.41 -16.18
N SER A 329 3.63 -26.23 -15.69
CA SER A 329 3.74 -27.67 -15.76
C SER A 329 3.97 -28.03 -17.23
N ILE A 330 5.23 -28.25 -17.61
CA ILE A 330 5.58 -28.87 -18.87
C ILE A 330 5.06 -30.31 -18.77
N LYS A 331 3.97 -30.60 -19.51
CA LYS A 331 3.51 -31.96 -19.76
C LYS A 331 4.38 -32.60 -20.81
#